data_d68b3f571efff84a0105dd2137009c05
#
_entry.id   d68b3f571efff84a0105dd2137009c05
#
_cell.length_a   1.000
_cell.length_b   1.000
_cell.length_c   1.000
_cell.angle_alpha   90.00
_cell.angle_beta   90.00
_cell.angle_gamma   90.00
#
_symmetry.space_group_name_H-M   'P 1'
#
loop_
_entity.id
_entity.type
_entity.pdbx_description
1 polymer ?
#
loop_
_entity_poly.entity_id
_entity_poly.type
_entity_poly.pdbx_seq_one_letter_code
_entity_poly.pdbx_strand_id
1 'polypeptide(L)'
;MEYTQYSQGYGGYPPQNDPIMMLNEQKKAEKHGIFVAAAKLGALLLIYEGLTYAMNYAYYYVLYFVKAGKFTTSFSTVREFFRSDPGSISSSFYNMLGNLFIVVLSMLILMLLAILVFKVELKSMLKPEGKLAAAGVKWFSLSMSVNIAVSIVVSILVSILSTVGVTVPDQDFSMTDSSAGTLIMQFTYVILIGPICEELLYRGVIISLLKPYGKGLAVFFSAFLFGYMHGNIPQFASAFAGGLVFAAIAVKYDSLVPTIVMHIMNNTIASIKDFADVLGVSEDKSNQIYYAVVIVCAIIGMYLLFVRFSELKPKEERAFLLSSGERRRGVFFNVVMLVYLGIVFIQYIQSFISTNS
;
A
#
# COMPACT_ATOMS: atom_id res chain seq x y z
N MET A 1 8.78 -64.76 40.31
CA MET A 1 7.59 -65.39 39.71
C MET A 1 6.46 -64.38 39.77
N GLU A 2 5.92 -63.82 38.76
CA GLU A 2 5.90 -63.96 37.31
C GLU A 2 5.68 -62.61 36.65
N TYR A 3 6.61 -62.21 35.80
CA TYR A 3 6.32 -61.14 34.85
C TYR A 3 5.80 -61.84 33.61
N THR A 4 4.49 -61.70 33.36
CA THR A 4 3.90 -62.16 32.10
C THR A 4 3.11 -61.05 31.46
N GLN A 5 3.64 -60.62 30.33
CA GLN A 5 2.99 -60.28 29.07
C GLN A 5 1.71 -59.44 29.10
N TYR A 6 1.84 -58.18 28.72
CA TYR A 6 0.83 -57.52 27.89
C TYR A 6 1.54 -56.86 26.72
N SER A 7 1.91 -57.68 25.76
CA SER A 7 2.18 -57.23 24.38
C SER A 7 1.10 -57.86 23.52
N GLN A 8 -0.03 -57.20 23.35
CA GLN A 8 -0.91 -57.50 22.24
C GLN A 8 -1.46 -56.18 21.67
N GLY A 9 -1.08 -55.96 20.46
CA GLY A 9 -1.46 -55.04 19.44
C GLY A 9 -2.82 -54.38 19.57
N TYR A 10 -2.82 -53.09 19.79
CA TYR A 10 -3.87 -52.25 19.30
C TYR A 10 -3.39 -51.56 18.02
N GLY A 11 -3.48 -52.31 16.92
CA GLY A 11 -3.61 -51.76 15.58
C GLY A 11 -5.02 -51.20 15.39
N GLY A 12 -5.49 -50.40 16.35
CA GLY A 12 -6.74 -49.67 16.21
C GLY A 12 -6.45 -48.31 15.60
N TYR A 13 -7.04 -48.00 14.45
CA TYR A 13 -7.16 -46.65 13.98
C TYR A 13 -7.70 -45.82 15.14
N PRO A 14 -7.11 -44.63 15.43
CA PRO A 14 -7.65 -43.79 16.48
C PRO A 14 -9.12 -43.52 16.16
N PRO A 15 -10.03 -43.54 17.16
CA PRO A 15 -11.44 -43.34 16.93
C PRO A 15 -11.63 -42.02 16.17
N GLN A 16 -12.48 -42.03 15.11
CA GLN A 16 -12.76 -40.87 14.25
C GLN A 16 -13.22 -39.61 15.01
N ASN A 17 -13.44 -39.69 16.33
CA ASN A 17 -13.91 -38.65 17.24
C ASN A 17 -12.92 -38.30 18.36
N ASP A 18 -11.58 -38.55 18.18
CA ASP A 18 -10.59 -38.09 19.16
C ASP A 18 -10.53 -36.55 19.14
N PRO A 19 -10.87 -35.86 20.24
CA PRO A 19 -10.85 -34.39 20.31
C PRO A 19 -9.48 -33.78 19.97
N ILE A 20 -8.38 -34.48 20.28
CA ILE A 20 -7.02 -33.99 19.95
C ILE A 20 -6.77 -34.11 18.45
N MET A 21 -7.21 -35.21 17.83
CA MET A 21 -7.12 -35.38 16.38
C MET A 21 -7.94 -34.32 15.64
N MET A 22 -9.17 -34.09 16.06
CA MET A 22 -10.04 -33.05 15.49
C MET A 22 -9.43 -31.63 15.63
N LEU A 23 -8.85 -31.31 16.79
CA LEU A 23 -8.16 -30.04 17.02
C LEU A 23 -6.95 -29.86 16.11
N ASN A 24 -6.17 -30.92 15.91
CA ASN A 24 -5.01 -30.89 15.02
C ASN A 24 -5.41 -30.71 13.56
N GLU A 25 -6.47 -31.37 13.09
CA GLU A 25 -7.00 -31.17 11.73
C GLU A 25 -7.55 -29.76 11.54
N GLN A 26 -8.23 -29.19 12.53
CA GLN A 26 -8.69 -27.81 12.46
C GLN A 26 -7.52 -26.79 12.40
N LYS A 27 -6.46 -27.01 13.20
CA LYS A 27 -5.24 -26.19 13.13
C LYS A 27 -4.57 -26.28 11.76
N LYS A 28 -4.49 -27.49 11.20
CA LYS A 28 -3.94 -27.72 9.87
C LYS A 28 -4.76 -27.02 8.78
N ALA A 29 -6.07 -27.08 8.87
CA ALA A 29 -6.98 -26.38 7.96
C ALA A 29 -6.82 -24.86 8.04
N GLU A 30 -6.73 -24.29 9.26
CA GLU A 30 -6.49 -22.85 9.44
C GLU A 30 -5.13 -22.44 8.85
N LYS A 31 -4.05 -23.21 9.10
CA LYS A 31 -2.72 -22.99 8.54
C LYS A 31 -2.73 -23.04 7.01
N HIS A 32 -3.41 -24.03 6.42
CA HIS A 32 -3.56 -24.15 4.98
C HIS A 32 -4.33 -22.98 4.38
N GLY A 33 -5.42 -22.54 5.02
CA GLY A 33 -6.19 -21.38 4.59
C GLY A 33 -5.35 -20.09 4.55
N ILE A 34 -4.53 -19.85 5.59
CA ILE A 34 -3.60 -18.71 5.62
C ILE A 34 -2.57 -18.80 4.49
N PHE A 35 -2.02 -20.00 4.27
CA PHE A 35 -1.05 -20.25 3.20
C PHE A 35 -1.65 -19.92 1.82
N VAL A 36 -2.88 -20.38 1.55
CA VAL A 36 -3.58 -20.09 0.29
C VAL A 36 -3.88 -18.61 0.14
N ALA A 37 -4.36 -17.94 1.20
CA ALA A 37 -4.63 -16.51 1.16
C ALA A 37 -3.35 -15.69 0.89
N ALA A 38 -2.25 -16.05 1.55
CA ALA A 38 -0.94 -15.42 1.34
C ALA A 38 -0.40 -15.64 -0.08
N ALA A 39 -0.56 -16.85 -0.63
CA ALA A 39 -0.15 -17.17 -2.00
C ALA A 39 -0.97 -16.36 -3.03
N LYS A 40 -2.30 -16.28 -2.84
CA LYS A 40 -3.17 -15.44 -3.68
C LYS A 40 -2.74 -13.97 -3.63
N LEU A 41 -2.50 -13.46 -2.44
CA LEU A 41 -2.05 -12.09 -2.24
C LEU A 41 -0.70 -11.82 -2.90
N GLY A 42 0.30 -12.65 -2.64
CA GLY A 42 1.62 -12.53 -3.28
C GLY A 42 1.54 -12.60 -4.80
N ALA A 43 0.71 -13.52 -5.36
CA ALA A 43 0.48 -13.62 -6.80
C ALA A 43 -0.15 -12.34 -7.37
N LEU A 44 -1.17 -11.78 -6.73
CA LEU A 44 -1.79 -10.53 -7.16
C LEU A 44 -0.80 -9.36 -7.16
N LEU A 45 0.03 -9.25 -6.13
CA LEU A 45 1.05 -8.20 -6.04
C LEU A 45 2.14 -8.37 -7.10
N LEU A 46 2.60 -9.60 -7.36
CA LEU A 46 3.56 -9.90 -8.45
C LEU A 46 2.97 -9.60 -9.83
N ILE A 47 1.70 -9.93 -10.06
CA ILE A 47 1.00 -9.60 -11.29
C ILE A 47 0.89 -8.09 -11.44
N TYR A 48 0.57 -7.35 -10.38
CA TYR A 48 0.51 -5.89 -10.40
C TYR A 48 1.85 -5.27 -10.77
N GLU A 49 2.96 -5.70 -10.14
CA GLU A 49 4.31 -5.28 -10.51
C GLU A 49 4.62 -5.57 -11.99
N GLY A 50 4.39 -6.79 -12.43
CA GLY A 50 4.61 -7.18 -13.83
C GLY A 50 3.77 -6.36 -14.81
N LEU A 51 2.51 -6.07 -14.49
CA LEU A 51 1.63 -5.23 -15.31
C LEU A 51 2.12 -3.78 -15.38
N THR A 52 2.52 -3.19 -14.24
CA THR A 52 3.04 -1.82 -14.22
C THR A 52 4.31 -1.69 -15.04
N TYR A 53 5.23 -2.65 -14.97
CA TYR A 53 6.40 -2.70 -15.83
C TYR A 53 6.02 -2.83 -17.32
N ALA A 54 5.14 -3.78 -17.67
CA ALA A 54 4.72 -3.99 -19.05
C ALA A 54 4.01 -2.75 -19.64
N MET A 55 3.13 -2.12 -18.87
CA MET A 55 2.42 -0.91 -19.27
C MET A 55 3.35 0.29 -19.41
N ASN A 56 4.38 0.39 -18.54
CA ASN A 56 5.41 1.42 -18.65
C ASN A 56 6.18 1.30 -19.98
N TYR A 57 6.63 0.09 -20.34
CA TYR A 57 7.26 -0.13 -21.65
C TYR A 57 6.30 0.22 -22.78
N ALA A 58 5.05 -0.24 -22.73
CA ALA A 58 4.06 0.06 -23.77
C ALA A 58 3.84 1.57 -23.92
N TYR A 59 3.77 2.29 -22.81
CA TYR A 59 3.63 3.75 -22.82
C TYR A 59 4.79 4.45 -23.54
N TYR A 60 6.04 4.07 -23.25
CA TYR A 60 7.20 4.66 -23.92
C TYR A 60 7.24 4.36 -25.43
N TYR A 61 6.81 3.16 -25.87
CA TYR A 61 6.69 2.85 -27.29
C TYR A 61 5.62 3.70 -27.98
N VAL A 62 4.45 3.87 -27.34
CA VAL A 62 3.37 4.72 -27.86
C VAL A 62 3.85 6.18 -27.94
N LEU A 63 4.49 6.67 -26.89
CA LEU A 63 5.01 8.05 -26.86
C LEU A 63 6.10 8.27 -27.94
N TYR A 64 6.98 7.30 -28.15
CA TYR A 64 7.96 7.33 -29.22
C TYR A 64 7.26 7.41 -30.60
N PHE A 65 6.26 6.56 -30.84
CA PHE A 65 5.51 6.61 -32.09
C PHE A 65 4.85 7.97 -32.34
N VAL A 66 4.24 8.53 -31.31
CA VAL A 66 3.58 9.85 -31.39
C VAL A 66 4.60 10.98 -31.65
N LYS A 67 5.76 10.94 -31.00
CA LYS A 67 6.78 12.01 -31.07
C LYS A 67 7.68 11.88 -32.30
N ALA A 68 8.14 10.67 -32.61
CA ALA A 68 9.06 10.41 -33.75
C ALA A 68 8.36 10.16 -35.08
N GLY A 69 7.05 9.88 -35.09
CA GLY A 69 6.29 9.51 -36.27
C GLY A 69 6.71 8.16 -36.90
N LYS A 70 7.44 7.33 -36.14
CA LYS A 70 8.04 6.07 -36.62
C LYS A 70 7.75 4.95 -35.63
N PHE A 71 7.52 3.75 -36.17
CA PHE A 71 7.41 2.55 -35.36
C PHE A 71 8.77 1.86 -35.22
N THR A 72 9.07 1.32 -34.07
CA THR A 72 10.24 0.47 -33.82
C THR A 72 9.87 -0.65 -32.86
N THR A 73 10.54 -1.78 -32.94
CA THR A 73 10.47 -2.88 -31.98
C THR A 73 11.68 -2.87 -31.04
N SER A 74 12.64 -1.97 -31.28
CA SER A 74 13.88 -1.87 -30.51
C SER A 74 13.71 -0.90 -29.32
N PHE A 75 13.76 -1.42 -28.11
CA PHE A 75 13.74 -0.60 -26.90
C PHE A 75 14.98 0.32 -26.78
N SER A 76 16.14 -0.12 -27.29
CA SER A 76 17.34 0.73 -27.31
C SER A 76 17.12 1.99 -28.16
N THR A 77 16.43 1.87 -29.30
CA THR A 77 16.07 3.01 -30.17
C THR A 77 15.12 3.97 -29.46
N VAL A 78 14.10 3.44 -28.76
CA VAL A 78 13.16 4.25 -27.97
C VAL A 78 13.91 5.00 -26.86
N ARG A 79 14.76 4.28 -26.12
CA ARG A 79 15.55 4.85 -25.03
C ARG A 79 16.52 5.92 -25.50
N GLU A 80 17.20 5.71 -26.63
CA GLU A 80 18.15 6.66 -27.20
C GLU A 80 17.44 7.93 -27.69
N PHE A 81 16.27 7.80 -28.33
CA PHE A 81 15.45 8.94 -28.76
C PHE A 81 15.15 9.87 -27.58
N PHE A 82 14.66 9.33 -26.46
CA PHE A 82 14.32 10.13 -25.31
C PHE A 82 15.55 10.62 -24.52
N ARG A 83 16.68 9.94 -24.64
CA ARG A 83 17.94 10.41 -24.07
C ARG A 83 18.54 11.57 -24.87
N SER A 84 18.38 11.58 -26.19
CA SER A 84 18.88 12.64 -27.08
C SER A 84 18.01 13.91 -27.06
N ASP A 85 16.72 13.77 -26.74
CA ASP A 85 15.78 14.88 -26.55
C ASP A 85 15.03 14.78 -25.21
N PRO A 86 15.72 15.12 -24.08
CA PRO A 86 15.10 15.06 -22.77
C PRO A 86 13.84 15.93 -22.63
N GLY A 87 13.74 17.04 -23.39
CA GLY A 87 12.59 17.94 -23.39
C GLY A 87 11.30 17.29 -23.91
N SER A 88 11.42 16.21 -24.71
CA SER A 88 10.26 15.51 -25.26
C SER A 88 9.47 14.71 -24.21
N ILE A 89 10.09 14.35 -23.06
CA ILE A 89 9.44 13.63 -21.93
C ILE A 89 9.49 14.42 -20.63
N SER A 90 10.34 15.44 -20.53
CA SER A 90 10.62 16.11 -19.26
C SER A 90 9.47 16.97 -18.73
N SER A 91 8.36 17.11 -19.45
CA SER A 91 7.21 17.76 -18.88
C SER A 91 6.52 16.84 -17.87
N SER A 92 6.26 17.35 -16.68
CA SER A 92 5.50 16.68 -15.64
C SER A 92 4.16 16.15 -16.17
N PHE A 93 3.58 16.83 -17.17
CA PHE A 93 2.36 16.42 -17.86
C PHE A 93 2.46 15.01 -18.46
N TYR A 94 3.50 14.72 -19.26
CA TYR A 94 3.64 13.40 -19.89
C TYR A 94 3.93 12.31 -18.85
N ASN A 95 4.74 12.61 -17.84
CA ASN A 95 5.00 11.67 -16.76
C ASN A 95 3.71 11.32 -15.99
N MET A 96 2.92 12.31 -15.63
CA MET A 96 1.64 12.10 -14.92
C MET A 96 0.60 11.40 -15.80
N LEU A 97 0.53 11.74 -17.10
CA LEU A 97 -0.34 11.04 -18.04
C LEU A 97 0.06 9.55 -18.17
N GLY A 98 1.36 9.27 -18.25
CA GLY A 98 1.88 7.91 -18.29
C GLY A 98 1.52 7.14 -17.01
N ASN A 99 1.77 7.72 -15.86
CA ASN A 99 1.44 7.12 -14.56
C ASN A 99 -0.07 6.86 -14.44
N LEU A 100 -0.91 7.80 -14.83
CA LEU A 100 -2.37 7.63 -14.85
C LEU A 100 -2.77 6.43 -15.73
N PHE A 101 -2.23 6.36 -16.95
CA PHE A 101 -2.51 5.27 -17.88
C PHE A 101 -2.06 3.91 -17.32
N ILE A 102 -0.81 3.84 -16.82
CA ILE A 102 -0.22 2.63 -16.26
C ILE A 102 -1.04 2.14 -15.06
N VAL A 103 -1.31 3.02 -14.10
CA VAL A 103 -2.01 2.67 -12.85
C VAL A 103 -3.45 2.25 -13.15
N VAL A 104 -4.19 2.99 -13.97
CA VAL A 104 -5.59 2.65 -14.29
C VAL A 104 -5.70 1.31 -14.99
N LEU A 105 -4.90 1.07 -16.04
CA LEU A 105 -4.97 -0.20 -16.77
C LEU A 105 -4.50 -1.38 -15.92
N SER A 106 -3.38 -1.24 -15.22
CA SER A 106 -2.87 -2.30 -14.34
C SER A 106 -3.89 -2.63 -13.25
N MET A 107 -4.52 -1.60 -12.68
CA MET A 107 -5.52 -1.77 -11.63
C MET A 107 -6.81 -2.41 -12.15
N LEU A 108 -7.30 -2.02 -13.33
CA LEU A 108 -8.48 -2.65 -13.93
C LEU A 108 -8.25 -4.15 -14.16
N ILE A 109 -7.12 -4.52 -14.74
CA ILE A 109 -6.77 -5.94 -14.95
C ILE A 109 -6.66 -6.67 -13.63
N LEU A 110 -5.97 -6.06 -12.65
CA LEU A 110 -5.81 -6.64 -11.32
C LEU A 110 -7.14 -6.86 -10.61
N MET A 111 -8.05 -5.89 -10.66
CA MET A 111 -9.38 -6.00 -10.05
C MET A 111 -10.24 -7.08 -10.72
N LEU A 112 -10.18 -7.20 -12.05
CA LEU A 112 -10.84 -8.28 -12.77
C LEU A 112 -10.30 -9.65 -12.33
N LEU A 113 -8.98 -9.81 -12.21
CA LEU A 113 -8.36 -11.04 -11.71
C LEU A 113 -8.75 -11.31 -10.24
N ALA A 114 -8.70 -10.31 -9.38
CA ALA A 114 -9.08 -10.45 -7.98
C ALA A 114 -10.53 -10.95 -7.83
N ILE A 115 -11.47 -10.37 -8.59
CA ILE A 115 -12.90 -10.71 -8.50
C ILE A 115 -13.19 -12.03 -9.21
N LEU A 116 -12.75 -12.21 -10.46
CA LEU A 116 -13.15 -13.34 -11.30
C LEU A 116 -12.40 -14.62 -10.98
N VAL A 117 -11.09 -14.51 -10.72
CA VAL A 117 -10.22 -15.69 -10.50
C VAL A 117 -10.08 -15.99 -9.00
N PHE A 118 -9.72 -14.96 -8.21
CA PHE A 118 -9.47 -15.16 -6.78
C PHE A 118 -10.72 -15.05 -5.91
N LYS A 119 -11.87 -14.67 -6.49
CA LYS A 119 -13.17 -14.56 -5.83
C LYS A 119 -13.17 -13.61 -4.63
N VAL A 120 -12.47 -12.47 -4.76
CA VAL A 120 -12.45 -11.43 -3.74
C VAL A 120 -13.77 -10.66 -3.76
N GLU A 121 -14.42 -10.54 -2.62
CA GLU A 121 -15.70 -9.81 -2.49
C GLU A 121 -15.45 -8.36 -2.07
N LEU A 122 -15.55 -7.43 -3.03
CA LEU A 122 -15.36 -5.99 -2.79
C LEU A 122 -16.69 -5.21 -2.73
N LYS A 123 -17.77 -5.77 -3.26
CA LYS A 123 -19.04 -5.04 -3.44
C LYS A 123 -19.61 -4.46 -2.15
N SER A 124 -19.46 -5.17 -1.02
CA SER A 124 -19.96 -4.72 0.27
C SER A 124 -19.20 -3.48 0.77
N MET A 125 -17.91 -3.39 0.45
CA MET A 125 -17.02 -2.31 0.91
C MET A 125 -17.13 -1.01 0.09
N LEU A 126 -17.81 -1.06 -1.07
CA LEU A 126 -17.94 0.08 -1.99
C LEU A 126 -19.27 0.82 -1.85
N LYS A 127 -20.12 0.47 -0.88
CA LYS A 127 -21.43 1.13 -0.69
C LYS A 127 -21.21 2.59 -0.23
N PRO A 128 -21.65 3.58 -1.03
CA PRO A 128 -21.53 4.97 -0.66
C PRO A 128 -22.64 5.33 0.35
N GLU A 129 -22.23 5.75 1.54
CA GLU A 129 -23.12 6.33 2.55
C GLU A 129 -22.49 7.63 3.05
N GLY A 130 -23.26 8.71 3.11
CA GLY A 130 -22.76 10.02 3.54
C GLY A 130 -22.13 10.02 4.95
N LYS A 131 -22.62 9.17 5.83
CA LYS A 131 -22.02 8.96 7.18
C LYS A 131 -20.61 8.39 7.12
N LEU A 132 -20.29 7.62 6.09
CA LEU A 132 -18.96 7.01 5.89
C LEU A 132 -17.94 8.06 5.42
N ALA A 133 -18.35 8.99 4.56
CA ALA A 133 -17.49 10.10 4.17
C ALA A 133 -17.16 11.01 5.39
N ALA A 134 -18.16 11.34 6.21
CA ALA A 134 -17.95 12.08 7.46
C ALA A 134 -17.03 11.35 8.43
N ALA A 135 -17.08 10.02 8.48
CA ALA A 135 -16.13 9.23 9.25
C ALA A 135 -14.68 9.40 8.73
N GLY A 136 -14.48 9.45 7.41
CA GLY A 136 -13.19 9.76 6.81
C GLY A 136 -12.64 11.10 7.27
N VAL A 137 -13.43 12.16 7.18
CA VAL A 137 -13.06 13.50 7.66
C VAL A 137 -12.70 13.49 9.15
N LYS A 138 -13.52 12.82 9.98
CA LYS A 138 -13.28 12.69 11.43
C LYS A 138 -11.93 12.05 11.74
N TRP A 139 -11.60 10.94 11.09
CA TRP A 139 -10.41 10.15 11.42
C TRP A 139 -9.14 10.60 10.68
N PHE A 140 -9.28 11.46 9.69
CA PHE A 140 -8.17 12.00 8.90
C PHE A 140 -7.10 12.65 9.80
N SER A 141 -7.52 13.50 10.74
CA SER A 141 -6.59 14.20 11.64
C SER A 141 -5.74 13.25 12.49
N LEU A 142 -6.30 12.08 12.87
CA LEU A 142 -5.51 11.07 13.59
C LEU A 142 -4.41 10.49 12.71
N SER A 143 -4.72 10.12 11.47
CA SER A 143 -3.71 9.61 10.54
C SER A 143 -2.63 10.66 10.26
N MET A 144 -3.01 11.91 10.07
CA MET A 144 -2.09 13.03 9.86
C MET A 144 -1.15 13.21 11.06
N SER A 145 -1.68 13.15 12.30
CA SER A 145 -0.84 13.24 13.51
C SER A 145 0.17 12.11 13.62
N VAL A 146 -0.25 10.88 13.29
CA VAL A 146 0.64 9.71 13.30
C VAL A 146 1.73 9.87 12.23
N ASN A 147 1.35 10.30 11.02
CA ASN A 147 2.30 10.58 9.94
C ASN A 147 3.32 11.66 10.34
N ILE A 148 2.88 12.78 10.91
CA ILE A 148 3.75 13.87 11.35
C ILE A 148 4.74 13.35 12.40
N ALA A 149 4.26 12.64 13.42
CA ALA A 149 5.12 12.10 14.47
C ALA A 149 6.21 11.17 13.92
N VAL A 150 5.84 10.27 13.01
CA VAL A 150 6.78 9.35 12.36
C VAL A 150 7.74 10.10 11.43
N SER A 151 7.24 11.06 10.65
CA SER A 151 8.09 11.87 9.76
C SER A 151 9.13 12.67 10.53
N ILE A 152 8.81 13.22 11.69
CA ILE A 152 9.79 13.90 12.56
C ILE A 152 10.88 12.92 13.00
N VAL A 153 10.52 11.73 13.47
CA VAL A 153 11.50 10.72 13.89
C VAL A 153 12.39 10.30 12.73
N VAL A 154 11.81 10.05 11.56
CA VAL A 154 12.56 9.68 10.34
C VAL A 154 13.48 10.82 9.92
N SER A 155 13.03 12.07 9.91
CA SER A 155 13.86 13.23 9.56
C SER A 155 15.07 13.39 10.49
N ILE A 156 14.89 13.14 11.80
CA ILE A 156 16.00 13.15 12.75
C ILE A 156 17.00 12.03 12.41
N LEU A 157 16.51 10.81 12.14
CA LEU A 157 17.38 9.68 11.78
C LEU A 157 18.13 9.94 10.47
N VAL A 158 17.45 10.45 9.45
CA VAL A 158 18.06 10.84 8.17
C VAL A 158 19.14 11.92 8.38
N SER A 159 18.86 12.93 9.20
CA SER A 159 19.82 13.98 9.54
C SER A 159 21.07 13.40 10.24
N ILE A 160 20.90 12.46 11.15
CA ILE A 160 22.02 11.78 11.82
C ILE A 160 22.85 10.99 10.79
N LEU A 161 22.20 10.22 9.90
CA LEU A 161 22.90 9.45 8.86
C LEU A 161 23.67 10.36 7.90
N SER A 162 23.14 11.53 7.57
CA SER A 162 23.83 12.49 6.71
C SER A 162 25.12 13.02 7.34
N THR A 163 25.23 13.12 8.68
CA THR A 163 26.47 13.54 9.35
C THR A 163 27.63 12.56 9.18
N VAL A 164 27.31 11.29 8.88
CA VAL A 164 28.29 10.23 8.62
C VAL A 164 28.44 9.92 7.12
N GLY A 165 27.92 10.79 6.25
CA GLY A 165 28.06 10.68 4.80
C GLY A 165 27.11 9.70 4.13
N VAL A 166 26.05 9.26 4.83
CA VAL A 166 25.02 8.38 4.24
C VAL A 166 23.83 9.23 3.79
N THR A 167 23.56 9.22 2.49
CA THR A 167 22.36 9.85 1.91
C THR A 167 21.24 8.83 1.84
N VAL A 168 20.10 9.13 2.47
CA VAL A 168 18.90 8.29 2.38
C VAL A 168 18.08 8.74 1.18
N PRO A 169 17.76 7.84 0.23
CA PRO A 169 16.91 8.19 -0.91
C PRO A 169 15.56 8.71 -0.46
N ASP A 170 15.14 9.81 -1.04
CA ASP A 170 13.78 10.33 -0.93
C ASP A 170 13.22 10.57 -2.34
N GLN A 171 11.90 10.55 -2.48
CA GLN A 171 11.28 10.87 -3.75
C GLN A 171 11.08 12.37 -3.87
N ASP A 172 11.61 12.94 -4.95
CA ASP A 172 11.31 14.30 -5.35
C ASP A 172 9.99 14.32 -6.13
N PHE A 173 8.97 14.94 -5.56
CA PHE A 173 7.67 15.15 -6.19
C PHE A 173 7.55 16.56 -6.80
N SER A 174 8.64 17.34 -6.84
CA SER A 174 8.61 18.68 -7.44
C SER A 174 8.20 18.61 -8.91
N MET A 175 7.30 19.50 -9.30
CA MET A 175 6.89 19.63 -10.69
C MET A 175 7.94 20.40 -11.48
N THR A 176 8.27 19.88 -12.67
CA THR A 176 9.19 20.56 -13.61
C THR A 176 8.50 21.65 -14.42
N ASP A 177 7.17 21.66 -14.46
CA ASP A 177 6.37 22.71 -15.10
C ASP A 177 5.05 22.90 -14.33
N SER A 178 4.55 24.12 -14.30
CA SER A 178 3.30 24.54 -13.66
C SER A 178 2.19 24.87 -14.67
N SER A 179 2.23 24.22 -15.84
CA SER A 179 1.18 24.40 -16.84
C SER A 179 -0.19 23.93 -16.35
N ALA A 180 -1.26 24.53 -16.83
CA ALA A 180 -2.61 24.12 -16.49
C ALA A 180 -2.87 22.63 -16.80
N GLY A 181 -2.26 22.10 -17.87
CA GLY A 181 -2.35 20.69 -18.22
C GLY A 181 -1.71 19.78 -17.15
N THR A 182 -0.51 20.14 -16.68
CA THR A 182 0.19 19.39 -15.61
C THR A 182 -0.61 19.39 -14.32
N LEU A 183 -1.19 20.52 -13.93
CA LEU A 183 -2.03 20.60 -12.73
C LEU A 183 -3.29 19.75 -12.82
N ILE A 184 -3.96 19.74 -13.97
CA ILE A 184 -5.12 18.88 -14.19
C ILE A 184 -4.72 17.41 -14.08
N MET A 185 -3.57 17.01 -14.63
CA MET A 185 -3.05 15.65 -14.52
C MET A 185 -2.66 15.30 -13.08
N GLN A 186 -2.00 16.22 -12.37
CA GLN A 186 -1.66 16.04 -10.95
C GLN A 186 -2.93 15.87 -10.11
N PHE A 187 -3.90 16.75 -10.26
CA PHE A 187 -5.18 16.60 -9.56
C PHE A 187 -5.82 15.25 -9.87
N THR A 188 -5.91 14.92 -11.16
CA THR A 188 -6.57 13.68 -11.58
C THR A 188 -5.83 12.43 -11.07
N TYR A 189 -4.51 12.38 -11.22
CA TYR A 189 -3.71 11.21 -10.88
C TYR A 189 -3.38 11.17 -9.37
N VAL A 190 -2.71 12.21 -8.86
CA VAL A 190 -2.14 12.17 -7.50
C VAL A 190 -3.21 12.30 -6.42
N ILE A 191 -4.21 13.16 -6.66
CA ILE A 191 -5.22 13.47 -5.63
C ILE A 191 -6.43 12.53 -5.71
N LEU A 192 -6.82 12.10 -6.92
CA LEU A 192 -8.08 11.39 -7.08
C LEU A 192 -7.88 9.90 -7.44
N ILE A 193 -7.34 9.60 -8.61
CA ILE A 193 -7.34 8.24 -9.16
C ILE A 193 -6.33 7.32 -8.44
N GLY A 194 -5.12 7.81 -8.19
CA GLY A 194 -4.10 7.05 -7.45
C GLY A 194 -4.61 6.58 -6.08
N PRO A 195 -5.07 7.49 -5.21
CA PRO A 195 -5.68 7.13 -3.93
C PRO A 195 -6.81 6.12 -4.03
N ILE A 196 -7.72 6.26 -4.99
CA ILE A 196 -8.82 5.31 -5.17
C ILE A 196 -8.28 3.92 -5.53
N CYS A 197 -7.33 3.84 -6.46
CA CYS A 197 -6.69 2.59 -6.88
C CYS A 197 -5.95 1.93 -5.71
N GLU A 198 -5.20 2.70 -4.95
CA GLU A 198 -4.45 2.21 -3.80
C GLU A 198 -5.39 1.70 -2.69
N GLU A 199 -6.47 2.42 -2.37
CA GLU A 199 -7.44 1.94 -1.39
C GLU A 199 -8.16 0.66 -1.86
N LEU A 200 -8.48 0.53 -3.15
CA LEU A 200 -9.04 -0.69 -3.72
C LEU A 200 -8.10 -1.89 -3.51
N LEU A 201 -6.81 -1.72 -3.75
CA LEU A 201 -5.84 -2.79 -3.57
C LEU A 201 -5.56 -3.07 -2.09
N TYR A 202 -5.11 -2.06 -1.35
CA TYR A 202 -4.60 -2.27 0.01
C TYR A 202 -5.71 -2.47 1.04
N ARG A 203 -6.82 -1.73 0.97
CA ARG A 203 -7.94 -1.85 1.93
C ARG A 203 -9.05 -2.73 1.40
N GLY A 204 -9.21 -2.82 0.08
CA GLY A 204 -10.15 -3.73 -0.55
C GLY A 204 -9.61 -5.17 -0.60
N VAL A 205 -8.69 -5.43 -1.51
CA VAL A 205 -8.23 -6.80 -1.81
C VAL A 205 -7.48 -7.44 -0.64
N ILE A 206 -6.48 -6.76 -0.09
CA ILE A 206 -5.62 -7.32 0.98
C ILE A 206 -6.44 -7.61 2.23
N ILE A 207 -7.26 -6.65 2.67
CA ILE A 207 -8.10 -6.84 3.86
C ILE A 207 -9.09 -7.97 3.62
N SER A 208 -9.76 -8.03 2.47
CA SER A 208 -10.71 -9.10 2.16
C SER A 208 -10.09 -10.49 2.17
N LEU A 209 -8.86 -10.65 1.69
CA LEU A 209 -8.14 -11.93 1.69
C LEU A 209 -7.67 -12.36 3.09
N LEU A 210 -7.26 -11.42 3.95
CA LEU A 210 -6.65 -11.73 5.24
C LEU A 210 -7.60 -11.59 6.44
N LYS A 211 -8.67 -10.80 6.36
CA LYS A 211 -9.68 -10.60 7.42
C LYS A 211 -10.29 -11.91 7.95
N PRO A 212 -10.55 -12.95 7.13
CA PRO A 212 -11.02 -14.24 7.64
C PRO A 212 -10.04 -14.93 8.60
N TYR A 213 -8.77 -14.58 8.57
CA TYR A 213 -7.70 -15.13 9.41
C TYR A 213 -7.26 -14.20 10.53
N GLY A 214 -7.95 -13.07 10.71
CA GLY A 214 -7.79 -12.13 11.80
C GLY A 214 -7.81 -10.69 11.31
N LYS A 215 -8.66 -9.88 11.95
CA LYS A 215 -8.77 -8.45 11.64
C LYS A 215 -7.45 -7.71 11.90
N GLY A 216 -6.77 -8.03 13.00
CA GLY A 216 -5.44 -7.47 13.31
C GLY A 216 -4.36 -7.90 12.31
N LEU A 217 -4.43 -9.13 11.79
CA LEU A 217 -3.55 -9.62 10.72
C LEU A 217 -3.76 -8.81 9.44
N ALA A 218 -5.03 -8.62 9.04
CA ALA A 218 -5.38 -7.87 7.83
C ALA A 218 -4.95 -6.40 7.92
N VAL A 219 -5.17 -5.74 9.06
CA VAL A 219 -4.73 -4.36 9.31
C VAL A 219 -3.22 -4.24 9.19
N PHE A 220 -2.46 -5.13 9.82
CA PHE A 220 -1.00 -5.09 9.79
C PHE A 220 -0.46 -5.26 8.36
N PHE A 221 -0.88 -6.31 7.63
CA PHE A 221 -0.36 -6.56 6.28
C PHE A 221 -0.84 -5.54 5.24
N SER A 222 -2.06 -5.03 5.36
CA SER A 222 -2.54 -3.93 4.52
C SER A 222 -1.65 -2.69 4.66
N ALA A 223 -1.33 -2.31 5.90
CA ALA A 223 -0.47 -1.17 6.17
C ALA A 223 0.99 -1.42 5.76
N PHE A 224 1.53 -2.60 6.10
CA PHE A 224 2.91 -2.98 5.80
C PHE A 224 3.18 -2.98 4.29
N LEU A 225 2.33 -3.65 3.52
CA LEU A 225 2.48 -3.74 2.08
C LEU A 225 2.25 -2.40 1.39
N PHE A 226 1.33 -1.57 1.92
CA PHE A 226 1.13 -0.20 1.46
C PHE A 226 2.37 0.67 1.67
N GLY A 227 2.99 0.61 2.85
CA GLY A 227 4.25 1.31 3.06
C GLY A 227 5.37 0.75 2.17
N TYR A 228 5.47 -0.58 2.10
CA TYR A 228 6.56 -1.27 1.42
C TYR A 228 6.64 -0.99 -0.09
N MET A 229 5.51 -0.77 -0.75
CA MET A 229 5.48 -0.43 -2.19
C MET A 229 6.17 0.88 -2.55
N HIS A 230 6.39 1.79 -1.59
CA HIS A 230 6.95 3.12 -1.89
C HIS A 230 8.45 3.12 -2.24
N GLY A 231 9.18 2.02 -2.00
CA GLY A 231 10.54 1.84 -2.48
C GLY A 231 11.62 2.69 -1.79
N ASN A 232 11.27 3.47 -0.75
CA ASN A 232 12.22 4.24 0.06
C ASN A 232 11.83 4.26 1.55
N ILE A 233 12.82 4.45 2.43
CA ILE A 233 12.65 4.34 3.88
C ILE A 233 11.74 5.45 4.46
N PRO A 234 11.90 6.74 4.10
CA PRO A 234 11.07 7.81 4.64
C PRO A 234 9.58 7.61 4.35
N GLN A 235 9.24 7.30 3.10
CA GLN A 235 7.85 7.04 2.73
C GLN A 235 7.32 5.73 3.31
N PHE A 236 8.15 4.65 3.33
CA PHE A 236 7.74 3.42 4.00
C PHE A 236 7.27 3.68 5.43
N ALA A 237 8.05 4.39 6.22
CA ALA A 237 7.76 4.61 7.63
C ALA A 237 6.45 5.40 7.83
N SER A 238 6.27 6.51 7.10
CA SER A 238 5.07 7.36 7.20
C SER A 238 3.83 6.66 6.62
N ALA A 239 3.94 6.03 5.45
CA ALA A 239 2.83 5.32 4.81
C ALA A 239 2.42 4.07 5.60
N PHE A 240 3.36 3.34 6.22
CA PHE A 240 3.04 2.24 7.12
C PHE A 240 2.26 2.73 8.35
N ALA A 241 2.75 3.77 9.00
CA ALA A 241 2.14 4.30 10.21
C ALA A 241 0.73 4.89 9.97
N GLY A 242 0.58 5.75 8.96
CA GLY A 242 -0.73 6.25 8.52
C GLY A 242 -1.61 5.13 7.97
N GLY A 243 -1.00 4.18 7.27
CA GLY A 243 -1.63 2.98 6.73
C GLY A 243 -2.29 2.09 7.78
N LEU A 244 -1.72 2.01 9.00
CA LEU A 244 -2.34 1.30 10.13
C LEU A 244 -3.66 1.95 10.55
N VAL A 245 -3.72 3.28 10.56
CA VAL A 245 -4.97 4.01 10.86
C VAL A 245 -5.99 3.76 9.76
N PHE A 246 -5.59 3.89 8.49
CA PHE A 246 -6.47 3.64 7.34
C PHE A 246 -7.04 2.22 7.36
N ALA A 247 -6.18 1.21 7.52
CA ALA A 247 -6.61 -0.18 7.55
C ALA A 247 -7.54 -0.49 8.74
N ALA A 248 -7.27 0.09 9.92
CA ALA A 248 -8.15 -0.04 11.07
C ALA A 248 -9.53 0.60 10.81
N ILE A 249 -9.57 1.75 10.12
CA ILE A 249 -10.82 2.42 9.71
C ILE A 249 -11.58 1.58 8.68
N ALA A 250 -10.90 1.05 7.66
CA ALA A 250 -11.52 0.19 6.67
C ALA A 250 -12.17 -1.05 7.32
N VAL A 251 -11.46 -1.69 8.27
CA VAL A 251 -11.98 -2.84 9.03
C VAL A 251 -13.13 -2.45 9.97
N LYS A 252 -13.02 -1.29 10.65
CA LYS A 252 -14.04 -0.81 11.58
C LYS A 252 -15.38 -0.54 10.89
N TYR A 253 -15.34 0.11 9.74
CA TYR A 253 -16.54 0.52 9.01
C TYR A 253 -16.97 -0.50 7.94
N ASP A 254 -16.16 -1.51 7.70
CA ASP A 254 -16.31 -2.47 6.59
C ASP A 254 -16.55 -1.76 5.25
N SER A 255 -15.81 -0.68 5.01
CA SER A 255 -15.99 0.22 3.88
C SER A 255 -14.69 0.92 3.47
N LEU A 256 -14.53 1.13 2.16
CA LEU A 256 -13.44 1.90 1.57
C LEU A 256 -13.72 3.42 1.54
N VAL A 257 -14.97 3.84 1.66
CA VAL A 257 -15.35 5.25 1.52
C VAL A 257 -14.61 6.15 2.52
N PRO A 258 -14.54 5.83 3.82
CA PRO A 258 -13.79 6.65 4.76
C PRO A 258 -12.30 6.79 4.39
N THR A 259 -11.66 5.69 3.97
CA THR A 259 -10.23 5.69 3.69
C THR A 259 -9.89 6.36 2.37
N ILE A 260 -10.75 6.25 1.35
CA ILE A 260 -10.65 7.03 0.11
C ILE A 260 -10.72 8.53 0.42
N VAL A 261 -11.68 8.97 1.25
CA VAL A 261 -11.79 10.37 1.66
C VAL A 261 -10.52 10.82 2.40
N MET A 262 -10.05 10.03 3.37
CA MET A 262 -8.81 10.33 4.11
C MET A 262 -7.61 10.44 3.17
N HIS A 263 -7.50 9.56 2.18
CA HIS A 263 -6.39 9.53 1.25
C HIS A 263 -6.40 10.73 0.29
N ILE A 264 -7.57 11.05 -0.27
CA ILE A 264 -7.76 12.26 -1.06
C ILE A 264 -7.38 13.51 -0.26
N MET A 265 -7.83 13.63 1.00
CA MET A 265 -7.46 14.75 1.87
C MET A 265 -5.95 14.80 2.12
N ASN A 266 -5.30 13.66 2.37
CA ASN A 266 -3.85 13.59 2.57
C ASN A 266 -3.09 14.13 1.35
N ASN A 267 -3.42 13.64 0.15
CA ASN A 267 -2.74 14.05 -1.07
C ASN A 267 -3.09 15.49 -1.48
N THR A 268 -4.30 15.96 -1.18
CA THR A 268 -4.66 17.39 -1.36
C THR A 268 -3.77 18.28 -0.49
N ILE A 269 -3.56 17.94 0.78
CA ILE A 269 -2.71 18.73 1.67
C ILE A 269 -1.24 18.67 1.22
N ALA A 270 -0.75 17.49 0.82
CA ALA A 270 0.60 17.35 0.28
C ALA A 270 0.82 18.24 -0.96
N SER A 271 -0.19 18.42 -1.80
CA SER A 271 -0.13 19.23 -3.03
C SER A 271 -0.44 20.73 -2.82
N ILE A 272 -0.67 21.20 -1.59
CA ILE A 272 -1.01 22.62 -1.34
C ILE A 272 0.03 23.57 -1.93
N LYS A 273 1.31 23.26 -1.79
CA LYS A 273 2.41 24.10 -2.28
C LYS A 273 2.43 24.19 -3.79
N ASP A 274 2.22 23.08 -4.48
CA ASP A 274 2.20 23.01 -5.94
C ASP A 274 1.06 23.89 -6.50
N PHE A 275 -0.13 23.79 -5.91
CA PHE A 275 -1.27 24.62 -6.32
C PHE A 275 -1.08 26.10 -5.97
N ALA A 276 -0.49 26.40 -4.82
CA ALA A 276 -0.22 27.77 -4.40
C ALA A 276 0.76 28.47 -5.33
N ASP A 277 1.80 27.77 -5.79
CA ASP A 277 2.79 28.29 -6.75
C ASP A 277 2.11 28.72 -8.05
N VAL A 278 1.26 27.86 -8.60
CA VAL A 278 0.52 28.16 -9.85
C VAL A 278 -0.47 29.31 -9.70
N LEU A 279 -1.06 29.46 -8.51
CA LEU A 279 -1.95 30.59 -8.22
C LEU A 279 -1.18 31.88 -7.92
N GLY A 280 0.15 31.88 -8.04
CA GLY A 280 1.00 33.04 -7.74
C GLY A 280 1.05 33.41 -6.26
N VAL A 281 0.73 32.44 -5.38
CA VAL A 281 0.86 32.63 -3.93
C VAL A 281 2.34 32.48 -3.57
N SER A 282 2.89 33.46 -2.84
CA SER A 282 4.30 33.39 -2.44
C SER A 282 4.58 32.15 -1.59
N GLU A 283 5.81 31.62 -1.69
CA GLU A 283 6.27 30.44 -0.95
C GLU A 283 6.05 30.60 0.57
N ASP A 284 6.31 31.77 1.13
CA ASP A 284 6.08 32.06 2.55
C ASP A 284 4.63 31.87 2.95
N LYS A 285 3.68 32.40 2.15
CA LYS A 285 2.24 32.25 2.40
C LYS A 285 1.78 30.81 2.23
N SER A 286 2.28 30.12 1.22
CA SER A 286 2.01 28.70 0.96
C SER A 286 2.48 27.84 2.13
N ASN A 287 3.69 28.08 2.63
CA ASN A 287 4.24 27.42 3.81
C ASN A 287 3.39 27.70 5.06
N GLN A 288 2.98 28.96 5.27
CA GLN A 288 2.10 29.33 6.39
C GLN A 288 0.77 28.58 6.36
N ILE A 289 0.12 28.49 5.18
CA ILE A 289 -1.14 27.77 5.01
C ILE A 289 -0.93 26.30 5.30
N TYR A 290 0.10 25.68 4.71
CA TYR A 290 0.43 24.27 4.91
C TYR A 290 0.65 23.96 6.39
N TYR A 291 1.53 24.70 7.08
CA TYR A 291 1.81 24.47 8.49
C TYR A 291 0.61 24.75 9.39
N ALA A 292 -0.22 25.74 9.09
CA ALA A 292 -1.45 25.99 9.85
C ALA A 292 -2.41 24.80 9.79
N VAL A 293 -2.63 24.22 8.59
CA VAL A 293 -3.46 23.03 8.39
C VAL A 293 -2.87 21.82 9.12
N VAL A 294 -1.56 21.59 8.98
CA VAL A 294 -0.83 20.49 9.62
C VAL A 294 -0.93 20.59 11.16
N ILE A 295 -0.74 21.77 11.74
CA ILE A 295 -0.82 22.00 13.19
C ILE A 295 -2.24 21.74 13.70
N VAL A 296 -3.26 22.25 13.02
CA VAL A 296 -4.67 22.00 13.39
C VAL A 296 -4.98 20.50 13.34
N CYS A 297 -4.58 19.81 12.27
CA CYS A 297 -4.72 18.36 12.17
C CYS A 297 -3.97 17.64 13.29
N ALA A 298 -2.75 18.08 13.63
CA ALA A 298 -1.96 17.48 14.70
C ALA A 298 -2.65 17.59 16.07
N ILE A 299 -3.21 18.75 16.38
CA ILE A 299 -3.92 18.98 17.65
C ILE A 299 -5.17 18.09 17.74
N ILE A 300 -6.02 18.11 16.72
CA ILE A 300 -7.24 17.29 16.67
C ILE A 300 -6.90 15.80 16.71
N GLY A 301 -5.90 15.37 15.94
CA GLY A 301 -5.52 13.97 15.86
C GLY A 301 -4.88 13.48 17.16
N MET A 302 -4.11 14.31 17.87
CA MET A 302 -3.60 14.00 19.19
C MET A 302 -4.74 13.80 20.22
N TYR A 303 -5.75 14.67 20.19
CA TYR A 303 -6.96 14.48 20.98
C TYR A 303 -7.63 13.13 20.67
N LEU A 304 -7.82 12.81 19.38
CA LEU A 304 -8.42 11.54 18.96
C LEU A 304 -7.56 10.34 19.39
N LEU A 305 -6.24 10.46 19.36
CA LEU A 305 -5.31 9.41 19.79
C LEU A 305 -5.52 9.08 21.27
N PHE A 306 -5.60 10.09 22.14
CA PHE A 306 -5.76 9.86 23.59
C PHE A 306 -7.18 9.43 23.97
N VAL A 307 -8.21 9.99 23.30
CA VAL A 307 -9.60 9.80 23.73
C VAL A 307 -10.31 8.66 22.99
N ARG A 308 -9.96 8.43 21.73
CA ARG A 308 -10.71 7.54 20.82
C ARG A 308 -9.91 6.39 20.21
N PHE A 309 -8.61 6.28 20.50
CA PHE A 309 -7.76 5.24 19.90
C PHE A 309 -8.27 3.82 20.17
N SER A 310 -8.83 3.57 21.34
CA SER A 310 -9.41 2.26 21.67
C SER A 310 -10.55 1.83 20.74
N GLU A 311 -11.23 2.80 20.09
CA GLU A 311 -12.27 2.51 19.09
C GLU A 311 -11.72 1.90 17.80
N LEU A 312 -10.42 2.05 17.53
CA LEU A 312 -9.75 1.53 16.33
C LEU A 312 -9.14 0.15 16.51
N LYS A 313 -9.04 -0.33 17.76
CA LYS A 313 -8.52 -1.68 18.01
C LYS A 313 -9.42 -2.71 17.33
N PRO A 314 -8.88 -3.53 16.39
CA PRO A 314 -9.67 -4.56 15.75
C PRO A 314 -10.20 -5.55 16.80
N LYS A 315 -11.53 -5.71 16.85
CA LYS A 315 -12.16 -6.73 17.70
C LYS A 315 -12.35 -7.98 16.86
N GLU A 316 -11.70 -9.06 17.28
CA GLU A 316 -11.88 -10.36 16.64
C GLU A 316 -13.26 -10.93 16.97
N GLU A 317 -13.92 -11.48 15.97
CA GLU A 317 -15.28 -12.05 16.12
C GLU A 317 -15.25 -13.52 16.50
N ARG A 318 -14.09 -14.18 16.33
CA ARG A 318 -13.90 -15.59 16.67
C ARG A 318 -12.53 -15.82 17.30
N ALA A 319 -12.43 -16.90 18.05
CA ALA A 319 -11.14 -17.42 18.49
C ALA A 319 -10.42 -18.11 17.31
N PHE A 320 -9.11 -17.99 17.29
CA PHE A 320 -8.23 -18.67 16.34
C PHE A 320 -7.42 -19.73 17.07
N LEU A 321 -7.19 -20.85 16.38
CA LEU A 321 -6.38 -21.95 16.92
C LEU A 321 -4.88 -21.68 16.82
N LEU A 322 -4.49 -20.88 15.81
CA LEU A 322 -3.13 -20.40 15.65
C LEU A 322 -2.93 -19.07 16.39
N SER A 323 -1.79 -18.93 17.05
CA SER A 323 -1.39 -17.66 17.65
C SER A 323 -1.22 -16.58 16.58
N SER A 324 -1.29 -15.30 16.99
CA SER A 324 -1.04 -14.17 16.06
C SER A 324 0.35 -14.21 15.43
N GLY A 325 1.35 -14.75 16.14
CA GLY A 325 2.70 -14.95 15.62
C GLY A 325 2.76 -16.02 14.52
N GLU A 326 2.09 -17.16 14.72
CA GLU A 326 2.00 -18.23 13.71
C GLU A 326 1.27 -17.75 12.46
N ARG A 327 0.17 -17.04 12.62
CA ARG A 327 -0.60 -16.47 11.48
C ARG A 327 0.24 -15.47 10.70
N ARG A 328 0.96 -14.55 11.35
CA ARG A 328 1.89 -13.61 10.68
C ARG A 328 3.01 -14.33 9.95
N ARG A 329 3.65 -15.31 10.58
CA ARG A 329 4.68 -16.13 9.92
C ARG A 329 4.13 -16.87 8.70
N GLY A 330 2.90 -17.37 8.77
CA GLY A 330 2.25 -18.03 7.64
C GLY A 330 2.06 -17.14 6.41
N VAL A 331 1.90 -15.83 6.60
CA VAL A 331 1.85 -14.85 5.50
C VAL A 331 3.26 -14.47 5.04
N PHE A 332 4.15 -14.05 5.95
CA PHE A 332 5.50 -13.59 5.59
C PHE A 332 6.34 -14.66 4.90
N PHE A 333 6.32 -15.90 5.41
CA PHE A 333 7.14 -17.01 4.88
C PHE A 333 6.43 -17.84 3.79
N ASN A 334 5.35 -17.32 3.22
CA ASN A 334 4.81 -17.86 1.99
C ASN A 334 5.77 -17.59 0.83
N VAL A 335 6.12 -18.60 0.04
CA VAL A 335 7.13 -18.49 -1.03
C VAL A 335 6.77 -17.39 -2.03
N VAL A 336 5.49 -17.30 -2.45
CA VAL A 336 5.04 -16.30 -3.41
C VAL A 336 5.16 -14.88 -2.83
N MET A 337 4.82 -14.72 -1.55
CA MET A 337 4.98 -13.46 -0.82
C MET A 337 6.45 -13.09 -0.68
N LEU A 338 7.34 -14.04 -0.37
CA LEU A 338 8.78 -13.80 -0.27
C LEU A 338 9.38 -13.34 -1.60
N VAL A 339 8.93 -13.91 -2.72
CA VAL A 339 9.37 -13.46 -4.06
C VAL A 339 8.97 -12.00 -4.28
N TYR A 340 7.71 -11.62 -3.99
CA TYR A 340 7.27 -10.23 -4.09
C TYR A 340 8.11 -9.30 -3.19
N LEU A 341 8.26 -9.65 -1.92
CA LEU A 341 9.05 -8.84 -0.98
C LEU A 341 10.50 -8.71 -1.42
N GLY A 342 11.08 -9.78 -1.99
CA GLY A 342 12.45 -9.77 -2.53
C GLY A 342 12.61 -8.84 -3.72
N ILE A 343 11.65 -8.81 -4.65
CA ILE A 343 11.68 -7.90 -5.81
C ILE A 343 11.65 -6.43 -5.34
N VAL A 344 10.71 -6.08 -4.46
CA VAL A 344 10.62 -4.72 -3.93
C VAL A 344 11.86 -4.36 -3.10
N PHE A 345 12.43 -5.31 -2.34
CA PHE A 345 13.68 -5.09 -1.60
C PHE A 345 14.88 -4.76 -2.52
N ILE A 346 14.96 -5.42 -3.67
CA ILE A 346 15.98 -5.08 -4.69
C ILE A 346 15.82 -3.64 -5.18
N GLN A 347 14.59 -3.16 -5.36
CA GLN A 347 14.33 -1.76 -5.74
C GLN A 347 14.84 -0.78 -4.66
N TYR A 348 14.62 -1.09 -3.36
CA TYR A 348 15.20 -0.30 -2.25
C TYR A 348 16.72 -0.24 -2.32
N ILE A 349 17.39 -1.38 -2.55
CA ILE A 349 18.85 -1.45 -2.66
C ILE A 349 19.33 -0.63 -3.86
N GLN A 350 18.69 -0.77 -5.03
CA GLN A 350 19.04 -0.02 -6.23
C GLN A 350 18.90 1.49 -6.04
N SER A 351 17.80 1.93 -5.42
CA SER A 351 17.59 3.33 -5.07
C SER A 351 18.68 3.84 -4.15
N PHE A 352 19.03 3.08 -3.10
CA PHE A 352 20.06 3.44 -2.14
C PHE A 352 21.46 3.53 -2.79
N ILE A 353 21.84 2.57 -3.62
CA ILE A 353 23.12 2.58 -4.33
C ILE A 353 23.17 3.76 -5.29
N SER A 354 22.13 4.02 -6.08
CA SER A 354 22.13 5.12 -7.05
C SER A 354 22.21 6.50 -6.40
N THR A 355 21.79 6.63 -5.15
CA THR A 355 21.87 7.91 -4.40
C THR A 355 23.24 8.13 -3.78
N ASN A 356 24.01 7.06 -3.48
CA ASN A 356 25.30 7.14 -2.78
C ASN A 356 26.51 6.81 -3.69
N SER A 357 26.30 6.59 -5.01
CA SER A 357 27.33 6.41 -6.04
C SER A 357 27.59 7.72 -6.79
#